data_068779c823e8d83d269a62d855996684
#
_entry.id   068779c823e8d83d269a62d855996684
#
_cell.length_a   1.000
_cell.length_b   1.000
_cell.length_c   1.000
_cell.angle_alpha   90.00
_cell.angle_beta   90.00
_cell.angle_gamma   90.00
#
_symmetry.space_group_name_H-M   'P 1'
#
loop_
_entity.id
_entity.type
_entity.pdbx_description
1 polymer ?
#
loop_
_entity_poly.entity_id
_entity_poly.type
_entity_poly.pdbx_seq_one_letter_code
_entity_poly.pdbx_strand_id
1 'polypeptide(L)'
;MLAVLTGCPKRFDPRAETVRQSPDPDADHEYREAKARLDIGDAREAETRFSDFLRKHPGDPLAPSARIGQARAELILNQPKKAKEILEPVALPQDDPTAARARYLLGIALHRTGDWSRSRELLRPFATSIASGDDATELHAVLADDAAHLDDTEGALVEYSAFFNAARPAEKLYLKDRVSELCSKIPPNEALRLWNALPHDTLAAAYLGKRVAAMATNPADAKAVLDESRGARERAGMEDLKEQHAARKEGGGRVIGLVLPLSGRQRALGERALRGALLAADLMAPPNLPGGVPVELKVRDTGSDPSKAVAAVDDLVKEGVAAIVGSPDRIEAQSAVPRAAELGVPFLELAPDEARRGDSTFKLVRQTDARARALARLAVHRGARSVAVLAPDSAYGRAMAAAFVDEARRLNVRVAGDLRYPETATTFIEPVRRLQQGSPEAIFVPAPATQLQLIAPQLASSGVTRLPGVKPTTRVAQLYATADGLNDRFVQSTAKYLDGAILAPVFFPDTGDPRANEFLDRYRAAYNEEPSSLDALAFDAVRAARIAIEHADGSTAQLATALSHLGENGLTGEIAFTAGGDRAGAPPLYTVDGAAAAVHAFK
;
A
#
# COMPACT_ATOMS: atom_id res chain seq x y z
N MET A 1 -57.55 -1.54 -11.69
CA MET A 1 -56.43 -2.46 -11.56
C MET A 1 -55.27 -1.82 -12.34
N LEU A 2 -54.55 -0.88 -11.73
CA LEU A 2 -53.35 -0.27 -12.33
C LEU A 2 -52.14 -1.05 -11.89
N ALA A 3 -51.48 -1.71 -12.83
CA ALA A 3 -50.18 -2.36 -12.60
C ALA A 3 -49.13 -1.24 -12.53
N VAL A 4 -48.64 -0.96 -11.33
CA VAL A 4 -47.44 -0.14 -11.13
C VAL A 4 -46.25 -1.04 -11.54
N LEU A 5 -45.72 -0.82 -12.73
CA LEU A 5 -44.43 -1.35 -13.15
C LEU A 5 -43.35 -0.65 -12.31
N THR A 6 -42.98 -1.26 -11.20
CA THR A 6 -41.75 -0.90 -10.48
C THR A 6 -40.57 -1.35 -11.32
N GLY A 7 -40.11 -0.47 -12.20
CA GLY A 7 -38.80 -0.64 -12.86
C GLY A 7 -37.72 -0.71 -11.76
N CYS A 8 -36.87 -1.73 -11.81
CA CYS A 8 -35.65 -1.75 -10.98
C CYS A 8 -34.92 -0.43 -11.14
N PRO A 9 -34.48 0.21 -10.05
CA PRO A 9 -33.70 1.42 -10.12
C PRO A 9 -32.47 1.16 -11.00
N LYS A 10 -32.28 1.99 -12.02
CA LYS A 10 -31.09 1.91 -12.89
C LYS A 10 -29.87 2.05 -11.99
N ARG A 11 -29.01 1.03 -11.96
CA ARG A 11 -27.74 1.09 -11.22
C ARG A 11 -26.89 2.21 -11.80
N PHE A 12 -26.41 3.08 -10.92
CA PHE A 12 -25.46 4.12 -11.27
C PHE A 12 -24.04 3.53 -11.32
N ASP A 13 -23.34 3.75 -12.42
CA ASP A 13 -21.92 3.43 -12.57
C ASP A 13 -21.18 4.76 -12.82
N PRO A 14 -20.34 5.22 -11.87
CA PRO A 14 -19.59 6.46 -12.04
C PRO A 14 -18.55 6.40 -13.17
N ARG A 15 -18.24 5.18 -13.67
CA ARG A 15 -17.30 4.96 -14.79
C ARG A 15 -18.01 4.86 -16.14
N ALA A 16 -19.32 4.53 -16.13
CA ALA A 16 -20.09 4.42 -17.36
C ALA A 16 -20.25 5.78 -18.04
N GLU A 17 -20.06 5.81 -19.33
CA GLU A 17 -20.16 7.01 -20.14
C GLU A 17 -21.31 6.89 -21.14
N THR A 18 -22.18 7.89 -21.16
CA THR A 18 -23.13 8.01 -22.26
C THR A 18 -22.39 8.60 -23.44
N VAL A 19 -22.12 7.78 -24.45
CA VAL A 19 -21.33 8.19 -25.62
C VAL A 19 -22.13 9.18 -26.44
N ARG A 20 -21.85 10.48 -26.27
CA ARG A 20 -22.19 11.49 -27.23
C ARG A 20 -21.19 11.42 -28.38
N GLN A 21 -21.61 11.60 -29.60
CA GLN A 21 -20.71 11.68 -30.74
C GLN A 21 -20.56 13.15 -31.12
N SER A 22 -19.34 13.54 -31.43
CA SER A 22 -19.11 14.83 -32.08
C SER A 22 -19.45 14.72 -33.56
N PRO A 23 -20.08 15.74 -34.15
CA PRO A 23 -20.18 15.84 -35.61
C PRO A 23 -18.85 16.16 -36.29
N ASP A 24 -17.85 16.61 -35.51
CA ASP A 24 -16.50 16.89 -35.96
C ASP A 24 -15.59 15.67 -35.70
N PRO A 25 -15.08 14.99 -36.73
CA PRO A 25 -14.21 13.82 -36.57
C PRO A 25 -12.92 14.10 -35.83
N ASP A 26 -12.36 15.31 -35.93
CA ASP A 26 -11.12 15.69 -35.26
C ASP A 26 -11.39 15.87 -33.76
N ALA A 27 -12.49 16.52 -33.40
CA ALA A 27 -12.93 16.64 -32.01
C ALA A 27 -13.22 15.26 -31.39
N ASP A 28 -13.89 14.37 -32.10
CA ASP A 28 -14.15 13.01 -31.63
C ASP A 28 -12.85 12.22 -31.39
N HIS A 29 -11.89 12.35 -32.29
CA HIS A 29 -10.58 11.73 -32.17
C HIS A 29 -9.79 12.25 -30.97
N GLU A 30 -9.66 13.58 -30.83
CA GLU A 30 -8.94 14.22 -29.71
C GLU A 30 -9.57 13.85 -28.35
N TYR A 31 -10.89 13.82 -28.28
CA TYR A 31 -11.59 13.38 -27.05
C TYR A 31 -11.27 11.93 -26.69
N ARG A 32 -11.32 11.00 -27.67
CA ARG A 32 -11.01 9.59 -27.44
C ARG A 32 -9.56 9.37 -27.01
N GLU A 33 -8.63 10.11 -27.57
CA GLU A 33 -7.24 10.06 -27.12
C GLU A 33 -7.07 10.52 -25.67
N ALA A 34 -7.69 11.65 -25.29
CA ALA A 34 -7.67 12.13 -23.92
C ALA A 34 -8.27 11.09 -22.95
N LYS A 35 -9.41 10.50 -23.35
CA LYS A 35 -10.07 9.44 -22.57
C LYS A 35 -9.19 8.20 -22.43
N ALA A 36 -8.55 7.75 -23.50
CA ALA A 36 -7.67 6.59 -23.46
C ALA A 36 -6.51 6.78 -22.48
N ARG A 37 -5.95 8.01 -22.38
CA ARG A 37 -4.92 8.34 -21.38
C ARG A 37 -5.46 8.24 -19.96
N LEU A 38 -6.67 8.74 -19.73
CA LEU A 38 -7.33 8.64 -18.42
C LEU A 38 -7.60 7.18 -18.03
N ASP A 39 -8.05 6.36 -18.98
CA ASP A 39 -8.40 4.96 -18.75
C ASP A 39 -7.18 4.07 -18.43
N ILE A 40 -5.99 4.42 -18.96
CA ILE A 40 -4.72 3.74 -18.61
C ILE A 40 -4.04 4.34 -17.35
N GLY A 41 -4.67 5.33 -16.69
CA GLY A 41 -4.16 5.96 -15.47
C GLY A 41 -3.14 7.09 -15.69
N ASP A 42 -2.85 7.50 -16.93
CA ASP A 42 -1.98 8.64 -17.24
C ASP A 42 -2.75 9.96 -17.05
N ALA A 43 -3.02 10.28 -15.78
CA ALA A 43 -3.87 11.42 -15.42
C ALA A 43 -3.28 12.77 -15.85
N ARG A 44 -1.95 12.92 -15.89
CA ARG A 44 -1.31 14.18 -16.29
C ARG A 44 -1.49 14.45 -17.78
N GLU A 45 -1.23 13.45 -18.61
CA GLU A 45 -1.43 13.57 -20.05
C GLU A 45 -2.91 13.70 -20.39
N ALA A 46 -3.79 12.98 -19.70
CA ALA A 46 -5.23 13.10 -19.86
C ALA A 46 -5.74 14.50 -19.56
N GLU A 47 -5.29 15.11 -18.45
CA GLU A 47 -5.65 16.50 -18.08
C GLU A 47 -5.24 17.48 -19.19
N THR A 48 -4.00 17.40 -19.65
CA THR A 48 -3.47 18.27 -20.71
C THR A 48 -4.30 18.13 -21.98
N ARG A 49 -4.62 16.90 -22.41
CA ARG A 49 -5.41 16.67 -23.62
C ARG A 49 -6.86 17.11 -23.50
N PHE A 50 -7.51 16.91 -22.35
CA PHE A 50 -8.84 17.44 -22.11
C PHE A 50 -8.87 18.96 -22.09
N SER A 51 -7.85 19.59 -21.47
CA SER A 51 -7.69 21.05 -21.47
C SER A 51 -7.53 21.61 -22.89
N ASP A 52 -6.69 20.99 -23.72
CA ASP A 52 -6.49 21.36 -25.12
C ASP A 52 -7.77 21.18 -25.94
N PHE A 53 -8.48 20.03 -25.75
CA PHE A 53 -9.79 19.80 -26.39
C PHE A 53 -10.79 20.90 -26.06
N LEU A 54 -10.94 21.25 -24.80
CA LEU A 54 -11.89 22.27 -24.34
C LEU A 54 -11.54 23.68 -24.86
N ARG A 55 -10.27 23.95 -25.08
CA ARG A 55 -9.80 25.21 -25.68
C ARG A 55 -10.08 25.28 -27.18
N LYS A 56 -9.93 24.15 -27.90
CA LYS A 56 -10.14 24.05 -29.35
C LYS A 56 -11.63 23.93 -29.72
N HIS A 57 -12.38 23.18 -28.94
CA HIS A 57 -13.76 22.77 -29.21
C HIS A 57 -14.74 23.15 -28.06
N PRO A 58 -14.81 24.42 -27.64
CA PRO A 58 -15.56 24.82 -26.44
C PRO A 58 -17.08 24.60 -26.56
N GLY A 59 -17.64 24.58 -27.78
CA GLY A 59 -19.06 24.40 -28.06
C GLY A 59 -19.43 22.99 -28.55
N ASP A 60 -18.48 22.05 -28.56
CA ASP A 60 -18.73 20.69 -29.01
C ASP A 60 -19.68 19.93 -28.07
N PRO A 61 -20.55 19.05 -28.55
CA PRO A 61 -21.39 18.18 -27.71
C PRO A 61 -20.61 17.33 -26.70
N LEU A 62 -19.32 17.06 -26.92
CA LEU A 62 -18.44 16.35 -26.01
C LEU A 62 -17.83 17.24 -24.92
N ALA A 63 -17.93 18.58 -25.02
CA ALA A 63 -17.31 19.49 -24.05
C ALA A 63 -17.73 19.24 -22.58
N PRO A 64 -18.99 18.93 -22.23
CA PRO A 64 -19.35 18.54 -20.87
C PRO A 64 -18.63 17.25 -20.41
N SER A 65 -18.57 16.24 -21.26
CA SER A 65 -17.86 14.98 -20.96
C SER A 65 -16.35 15.19 -20.82
N ALA A 66 -15.76 16.07 -21.63
CA ALA A 66 -14.35 16.45 -21.54
C ALA A 66 -14.04 17.17 -20.22
N ARG A 67 -14.91 18.08 -19.73
CA ARG A 67 -14.77 18.71 -18.40
C ARG A 67 -14.82 17.68 -17.28
N ILE A 68 -15.71 16.70 -17.37
CA ILE A 68 -15.80 15.61 -16.38
C ILE A 68 -14.54 14.74 -16.41
N GLY A 69 -14.03 14.42 -17.60
CA GLY A 69 -12.77 13.70 -17.78
C GLY A 69 -11.58 14.47 -17.20
N GLN A 70 -11.49 15.77 -17.46
CA GLN A 70 -10.48 16.67 -16.92
C GLN A 70 -10.54 16.72 -15.38
N ALA A 71 -11.74 16.92 -14.81
CA ALA A 71 -11.92 16.94 -13.36
C ALA A 71 -11.55 15.61 -12.70
N ARG A 72 -11.87 14.48 -13.35
CA ARG A 72 -11.44 13.15 -12.87
C ARG A 72 -9.91 13.01 -12.88
N ALA A 73 -9.24 13.48 -13.92
CA ALA A 73 -7.78 13.52 -13.98
C ALA A 73 -7.21 14.37 -12.84
N GLU A 74 -7.79 15.55 -12.54
CA GLU A 74 -7.37 16.41 -11.44
C GLU A 74 -7.59 15.75 -10.06
N LEU A 75 -8.67 14.98 -9.87
CA LEU A 75 -8.88 14.20 -8.64
C LEU A 75 -7.82 13.10 -8.47
N ILE A 76 -7.42 12.43 -9.53
CA ILE A 76 -6.34 11.43 -9.54
C ILE A 76 -5.00 12.11 -9.22
N LEU A 77 -4.76 13.31 -9.75
CA LEU A 77 -3.56 14.13 -9.48
C LEU A 77 -3.58 14.78 -8.08
N ASN A 78 -4.59 14.50 -7.26
CA ASN A 78 -4.80 15.08 -5.94
C ASN A 78 -4.93 16.62 -5.95
N GLN A 79 -5.65 17.15 -6.96
CA GLN A 79 -5.97 18.57 -7.13
C GLN A 79 -7.48 18.83 -6.95
N PRO A 80 -8.09 18.54 -5.78
CA PRO A 80 -9.55 18.59 -5.62
C PRO A 80 -10.13 20.00 -5.79
N LYS A 81 -9.36 21.06 -5.51
CA LYS A 81 -9.80 22.45 -5.73
C LYS A 81 -10.03 22.74 -7.20
N LYS A 82 -9.11 22.32 -8.07
CA LYS A 82 -9.27 22.47 -9.52
C LYS A 82 -10.42 21.62 -10.05
N ALA A 83 -10.54 20.36 -9.59
CA ALA A 83 -11.66 19.52 -9.96
C ALA A 83 -13.02 20.17 -9.62
N LYS A 84 -13.13 20.78 -8.43
CA LYS A 84 -14.31 21.55 -8.01
C LYS A 84 -14.58 22.72 -8.97
N GLU A 85 -13.58 23.54 -9.26
CA GLU A 85 -13.70 24.70 -10.17
C GLU A 85 -14.17 24.31 -11.58
N ILE A 86 -13.69 23.14 -12.08
CA ILE A 86 -14.08 22.60 -13.39
C ILE A 86 -15.52 22.09 -13.39
N LEU A 87 -15.99 21.49 -12.28
CA LEU A 87 -17.29 20.83 -12.21
C LEU A 87 -18.43 21.77 -11.78
N GLU A 88 -18.19 22.77 -10.94
CA GLU A 88 -19.23 23.70 -10.50
C GLU A 88 -20.02 24.38 -11.64
N PRO A 89 -19.40 24.81 -12.76
CA PRO A 89 -20.12 25.42 -13.86
C PRO A 89 -20.79 24.41 -14.80
N VAL A 90 -20.69 23.09 -14.57
CA VAL A 90 -21.28 22.08 -15.46
C VAL A 90 -22.79 21.99 -15.21
N ALA A 91 -23.55 22.83 -15.90
CA ALA A 91 -25.03 22.81 -15.89
C ALA A 91 -25.56 21.84 -16.95
N LEU A 92 -26.10 20.71 -16.52
CA LEU A 92 -26.75 19.71 -17.40
C LEU A 92 -28.16 19.40 -16.86
N PRO A 93 -29.13 19.01 -17.71
CA PRO A 93 -30.44 18.55 -17.27
C PRO A 93 -30.32 17.42 -16.23
N GLN A 94 -31.24 17.36 -15.27
CA GLN A 94 -31.17 16.40 -14.15
C GLN A 94 -31.28 14.95 -14.61
N ASP A 95 -31.95 14.69 -15.70
CA ASP A 95 -32.14 13.38 -16.32
C ASP A 95 -30.97 12.94 -17.22
N ASP A 96 -29.98 13.81 -17.43
CA ASP A 96 -28.79 13.48 -18.19
C ASP A 96 -27.85 12.61 -17.34
N PRO A 97 -27.48 11.39 -17.80
CA PRO A 97 -26.53 10.53 -17.09
C PRO A 97 -25.18 11.21 -16.86
N THR A 98 -24.75 12.11 -17.74
CA THR A 98 -23.52 12.90 -17.61
C THR A 98 -23.62 13.88 -16.43
N ALA A 99 -24.82 14.42 -16.15
CA ALA A 99 -25.06 15.28 -14.98
C ALA A 99 -24.93 14.51 -13.66
N ALA A 100 -25.40 13.25 -13.61
CA ALA A 100 -25.23 12.41 -12.43
C ALA A 100 -23.74 12.18 -12.11
N ARG A 101 -22.94 11.89 -13.15
CA ARG A 101 -21.50 11.69 -13.02
C ARG A 101 -20.77 12.97 -12.58
N ALA A 102 -21.14 14.13 -13.14
CA ALA A 102 -20.58 15.41 -12.72
C ALA A 102 -20.87 15.69 -11.23
N ARG A 103 -22.13 15.46 -10.78
CA ARG A 103 -22.51 15.60 -9.37
C ARG A 103 -21.76 14.66 -8.45
N TYR A 104 -21.58 13.40 -8.85
CA TYR A 104 -20.80 12.43 -8.08
C TYR A 104 -19.35 12.90 -7.88
N LEU A 105 -18.65 13.24 -8.96
CA LEU A 105 -17.27 13.73 -8.89
C LEU A 105 -17.14 15.08 -8.16
N LEU A 106 -18.12 15.97 -8.30
CA LEU A 106 -18.16 17.22 -7.54
C LEU A 106 -18.31 16.94 -6.04
N GLY A 107 -19.15 15.99 -5.64
CA GLY A 107 -19.26 15.55 -4.25
C GLY A 107 -17.93 15.05 -3.69
N ILE A 108 -17.22 14.21 -4.43
CA ILE A 108 -15.86 13.75 -4.04
C ILE A 108 -14.88 14.92 -3.92
N ALA A 109 -14.91 15.88 -4.85
CA ALA A 109 -14.05 17.07 -4.80
C ALA A 109 -14.37 17.95 -3.57
N LEU A 110 -15.65 18.13 -3.25
CA LEU A 110 -16.12 18.88 -2.08
C LEU A 110 -15.68 18.22 -0.77
N HIS A 111 -15.83 16.91 -0.65
CA HIS A 111 -15.29 16.14 0.48
C HIS A 111 -13.80 16.43 0.70
N ARG A 112 -13.01 16.26 -0.36
CA ARG A 112 -11.54 16.47 -0.31
C ARG A 112 -11.12 17.92 -0.07
N THR A 113 -12.04 18.88 -0.22
CA THR A 113 -11.81 20.31 0.07
C THR A 113 -12.40 20.76 1.40
N GLY A 114 -13.06 19.86 2.16
CA GLY A 114 -13.62 20.12 3.48
C GLY A 114 -15.04 20.74 3.47
N ASP A 115 -15.74 20.75 2.34
CA ASP A 115 -17.12 21.17 2.25
C ASP A 115 -18.06 19.96 2.44
N TRP A 116 -18.00 19.37 3.63
CA TRP A 116 -18.64 18.09 3.95
C TRP A 116 -20.17 18.12 3.82
N SER A 117 -20.79 19.26 4.14
CA SER A 117 -22.25 19.39 4.03
C SER A 117 -22.74 19.28 2.59
N ARG A 118 -22.12 20.03 1.67
CA ARG A 118 -22.47 19.98 0.24
C ARG A 118 -22.04 18.64 -0.40
N SER A 119 -20.90 18.10 0.03
CA SER A 119 -20.46 16.75 -0.41
C SER A 119 -21.54 15.72 -0.13
N ARG A 120 -21.99 15.66 1.12
CA ARG A 120 -23.03 14.72 1.57
C ARG A 120 -24.36 14.92 0.85
N GLU A 121 -24.79 16.16 0.65
CA GLU A 121 -26.01 16.48 -0.11
C GLU A 121 -25.97 15.90 -1.53
N LEU A 122 -24.83 16.07 -2.23
CA LEU A 122 -24.65 15.59 -3.60
C LEU A 122 -24.47 14.07 -3.68
N LEU A 123 -23.79 13.44 -2.71
CA LEU A 123 -23.42 12.04 -2.77
C LEU A 123 -24.47 11.08 -2.22
N ARG A 124 -25.26 11.49 -1.21
CA ARG A 124 -26.28 10.65 -0.57
C ARG A 124 -27.27 9.98 -1.54
N PRO A 125 -27.75 10.64 -2.61
CA PRO A 125 -28.64 9.99 -3.57
C PRO A 125 -28.02 8.78 -4.30
N PHE A 126 -26.69 8.68 -4.34
CA PHE A 126 -26.00 7.57 -4.99
C PHE A 126 -25.86 6.35 -4.08
N ALA A 127 -25.97 6.47 -2.77
CA ALA A 127 -25.77 5.39 -1.82
C ALA A 127 -26.62 4.14 -2.08
N THR A 128 -27.84 4.31 -2.61
CA THR A 128 -28.76 3.22 -2.93
C THR A 128 -28.71 2.77 -4.38
N SER A 129 -28.06 3.52 -5.26
CA SER A 129 -28.07 3.28 -6.71
C SER A 129 -26.73 2.84 -7.27
N ILE A 130 -25.62 3.04 -6.54
CA ILE A 130 -24.29 2.66 -7.01
C ILE A 130 -24.14 1.12 -7.06
N ALA A 131 -23.44 0.63 -8.08
CA ALA A 131 -23.12 -0.78 -8.18
C ALA A 131 -22.16 -1.20 -7.05
N SER A 132 -22.24 -2.47 -6.64
CA SER A 132 -21.28 -3.03 -5.67
C SER A 132 -19.85 -3.01 -6.23
N GLY A 133 -18.86 -2.84 -5.37
CA GLY A 133 -17.44 -2.82 -5.72
C GLY A 133 -16.70 -1.61 -5.14
N ASP A 134 -15.55 -1.30 -5.70
CA ASP A 134 -14.66 -0.23 -5.19
C ASP A 134 -15.34 1.14 -5.15
N ASP A 135 -16.18 1.46 -6.14
CA ASP A 135 -16.88 2.75 -6.18
C ASP A 135 -17.94 2.87 -5.07
N ALA A 136 -18.63 1.77 -4.74
CA ALA A 136 -19.56 1.75 -3.59
C ALA A 136 -18.81 1.88 -2.27
N THR A 137 -17.68 1.21 -2.17
CA THR A 137 -16.78 1.30 -1.01
C THR A 137 -16.29 2.73 -0.79
N GLU A 138 -15.79 3.40 -1.86
CA GLU A 138 -15.35 4.80 -1.80
C GLU A 138 -16.50 5.74 -1.41
N LEU A 139 -17.69 5.57 -1.98
CA LEU A 139 -18.85 6.39 -1.67
C LEU A 139 -19.23 6.32 -0.19
N HIS A 140 -19.39 5.11 0.35
CA HIS A 140 -19.77 4.93 1.76
C HIS A 140 -18.68 5.41 2.72
N ALA A 141 -17.40 5.29 2.36
CA ALA A 141 -16.29 5.86 3.13
C ALA A 141 -16.37 7.38 3.20
N VAL A 142 -16.62 8.04 2.06
CA VAL A 142 -16.78 9.51 1.99
C VAL A 142 -17.99 9.98 2.78
N LEU A 143 -19.14 9.32 2.63
CA LEU A 143 -20.36 9.67 3.35
C LEU A 143 -20.23 9.48 4.87
N ALA A 144 -19.51 8.43 5.31
CA ALA A 144 -19.24 8.20 6.71
C ALA A 144 -18.32 9.27 7.31
N ASP A 145 -17.27 9.66 6.59
CA ASP A 145 -16.35 10.72 7.00
C ASP A 145 -17.06 12.08 7.03
N ASP A 146 -17.87 12.40 6.02
CA ASP A 146 -18.66 13.63 5.99
C ASP A 146 -19.63 13.69 7.18
N ALA A 147 -20.32 12.58 7.48
CA ALA A 147 -21.22 12.50 8.64
C ALA A 147 -20.46 12.69 9.96
N ALA A 148 -19.30 12.07 10.10
CA ALA A 148 -18.46 12.21 11.31
C ALA A 148 -17.95 13.65 11.52
N HIS A 149 -17.59 14.36 10.44
CA HIS A 149 -17.18 15.77 10.51
C HIS A 149 -18.34 16.74 10.80
N LEU A 150 -19.56 16.31 10.53
CA LEU A 150 -20.78 17.09 10.80
C LEU A 150 -21.43 16.71 12.15
N ASP A 151 -20.74 15.96 13.02
CA ASP A 151 -21.24 15.44 14.31
C ASP A 151 -22.53 14.61 14.18
N ASP A 152 -22.82 14.07 12.98
CA ASP A 152 -23.94 13.17 12.75
C ASP A 152 -23.52 11.72 13.03
N THR A 153 -23.53 11.36 14.31
CA THR A 153 -23.14 10.03 14.79
C THR A 153 -23.99 8.91 14.18
N GLU A 154 -25.31 9.12 14.04
CA GLU A 154 -26.22 8.14 13.44
C GLU A 154 -25.89 7.91 11.96
N GLY A 155 -25.75 8.99 11.20
CA GLY A 155 -25.36 8.93 9.80
C GLY A 155 -24.00 8.25 9.61
N ALA A 156 -23.00 8.57 10.43
CA ALA A 156 -21.69 7.94 10.39
C ALA A 156 -21.77 6.43 10.64
N LEU A 157 -22.54 5.98 11.63
CA LEU A 157 -22.71 4.56 11.94
C LEU A 157 -23.42 3.79 10.82
N VAL A 158 -24.41 4.40 10.18
CA VAL A 158 -25.12 3.84 9.02
C VAL A 158 -24.15 3.62 7.86
N GLU A 159 -23.39 4.65 7.50
CA GLU A 159 -22.49 4.62 6.36
C GLU A 159 -21.26 3.72 6.63
N TYR A 160 -20.70 3.70 7.84
CA TYR A 160 -19.66 2.74 8.20
C TYR A 160 -20.14 1.28 8.12
N SER A 161 -21.42 1.03 8.48
CA SER A 161 -22.00 -0.32 8.35
C SER A 161 -22.19 -0.72 6.87
N ALA A 162 -22.61 0.22 6.02
CA ALA A 162 -22.72 0.01 4.58
C ALA A 162 -21.34 -0.20 3.94
N PHE A 163 -20.37 0.62 4.31
CA PHE A 163 -18.97 0.46 3.91
C PHE A 163 -18.43 -0.93 4.31
N PHE A 164 -18.67 -1.37 5.54
CA PHE A 164 -18.22 -2.70 6.01
C PHE A 164 -18.75 -3.85 5.16
N ASN A 165 -19.99 -3.75 4.69
CA ASN A 165 -20.58 -4.78 3.82
C ASN A 165 -19.93 -4.81 2.44
N ALA A 166 -19.54 -3.66 1.89
CA ALA A 166 -18.89 -3.51 0.60
C ALA A 166 -17.35 -3.66 0.67
N ALA A 167 -16.77 -3.48 1.86
CA ALA A 167 -15.33 -3.40 2.08
C ALA A 167 -14.61 -4.73 1.82
N ARG A 168 -13.39 -4.61 1.30
CA ARG A 168 -12.45 -5.71 1.22
C ARG A 168 -12.05 -6.17 2.63
N PRO A 169 -11.63 -7.41 2.80
CA PRO A 169 -11.26 -7.95 4.11
C PRO A 169 -10.26 -7.10 4.91
N ALA A 170 -9.28 -6.50 4.23
CA ALA A 170 -8.29 -5.63 4.86
C ALA A 170 -8.89 -4.33 5.46
N GLU A 171 -9.93 -3.78 4.83
CA GLU A 171 -10.60 -2.57 5.28
C GLU A 171 -11.53 -2.83 6.46
N LYS A 172 -12.06 -4.06 6.57
CA LYS A 172 -12.99 -4.45 7.64
C LYS A 172 -12.41 -4.31 9.03
N LEU A 173 -11.11 -4.55 9.21
CA LEU A 173 -10.48 -4.38 10.53
C LEU A 173 -10.45 -2.91 10.95
N TYR A 174 -10.00 -2.03 10.04
CA TYR A 174 -10.02 -0.58 10.25
C TYR A 174 -11.42 -0.08 10.61
N LEU A 175 -12.45 -0.54 9.87
CA LEU A 175 -13.84 -0.15 10.13
C LEU A 175 -14.35 -0.61 11.49
N LYS A 176 -13.96 -1.80 11.94
CA LYS A 176 -14.28 -2.29 13.28
C LYS A 176 -13.73 -1.35 14.36
N ASP A 177 -12.47 -0.94 14.23
CA ASP A 177 -11.85 -0.02 15.17
C ASP A 177 -12.52 1.35 15.17
N ARG A 178 -12.84 1.90 13.98
CA ARG A 178 -13.55 3.19 13.86
C ARG A 178 -14.94 3.15 14.49
N VAL A 179 -15.73 2.12 14.21
CA VAL A 179 -17.08 1.97 14.79
C VAL A 179 -16.99 1.70 16.29
N SER A 180 -16.03 0.92 16.75
CA SER A 180 -15.77 0.68 18.17
C SER A 180 -15.46 1.98 18.92
N GLU A 181 -14.52 2.79 18.36
CA GLU A 181 -14.14 4.09 18.92
C GLU A 181 -15.36 5.03 18.98
N LEU A 182 -16.10 5.15 17.88
CA LEU A 182 -17.29 6.01 17.83
C LEU A 182 -18.33 5.57 18.86
N CYS A 183 -18.68 4.28 18.90
CA CYS A 183 -19.62 3.74 19.87
C CYS A 183 -19.15 3.92 21.32
N SER A 184 -17.86 3.90 21.60
CA SER A 184 -17.33 4.10 22.97
C SER A 184 -17.56 5.53 23.50
N LYS A 185 -17.59 6.50 22.60
CA LYS A 185 -17.77 7.94 22.94
C LYS A 185 -19.23 8.37 23.08
N ILE A 186 -20.18 7.57 22.59
CA ILE A 186 -21.60 7.88 22.62
C ILE A 186 -22.11 7.88 24.08
N PRO A 187 -22.85 8.91 24.54
CA PRO A 187 -23.47 8.89 25.88
C PRO A 187 -24.45 7.73 26.05
N PRO A 188 -24.69 7.23 27.29
CA PRO A 188 -25.55 6.07 27.54
C PRO A 188 -26.97 6.18 26.96
N ASN A 189 -27.62 7.31 27.16
CA ASN A 189 -28.98 7.59 26.64
C ASN A 189 -29.01 7.60 25.10
N GLU A 190 -28.00 8.14 24.50
CA GLU A 190 -27.86 8.19 23.04
C GLU A 190 -27.55 6.80 22.46
N ALA A 191 -26.71 6.00 23.15
CA ALA A 191 -26.43 4.62 22.73
C ALA A 191 -27.72 3.78 22.71
N LEU A 192 -28.60 3.95 23.69
CA LEU A 192 -29.90 3.26 23.73
C LEU A 192 -30.82 3.77 22.61
N ARG A 193 -30.86 5.07 22.35
CA ARG A 193 -31.63 5.67 21.25
C ARG A 193 -31.17 5.10 19.90
N LEU A 194 -29.87 5.08 19.65
CA LEU A 194 -29.32 4.58 18.40
C LEU A 194 -29.50 3.07 18.24
N TRP A 195 -29.41 2.30 19.34
CA TRP A 195 -29.73 0.89 19.35
C TRP A 195 -31.16 0.62 18.86
N ASN A 196 -32.12 1.40 19.36
CA ASN A 196 -33.53 1.27 18.98
C ASN A 196 -33.84 1.78 17.56
N ALA A 197 -33.01 2.66 17.01
CA ALA A 197 -33.22 3.28 15.71
C ALA A 197 -32.55 2.50 14.55
N LEU A 198 -31.45 1.81 14.81
CA LEU A 198 -30.64 1.15 13.77
C LEU A 198 -30.99 -0.34 13.62
N PRO A 199 -30.87 -0.91 12.42
CA PRO A 199 -31.06 -2.35 12.20
C PRO A 199 -30.03 -3.16 13.00
N HIS A 200 -30.50 -4.22 13.68
CA HIS A 200 -29.67 -5.03 14.59
C HIS A 200 -28.73 -6.02 13.88
N ASP A 201 -28.76 -6.07 12.57
CA ASP A 201 -27.88 -6.88 11.73
C ASP A 201 -26.70 -6.08 11.13
N THR A 202 -26.39 -4.90 11.66
CA THR A 202 -25.33 -4.03 11.14
C THR A 202 -24.05 -4.08 11.98
N LEU A 203 -22.93 -3.60 11.41
CA LEU A 203 -21.68 -3.44 12.18
C LEU A 203 -21.89 -2.55 13.40
N ALA A 204 -22.62 -1.43 13.23
CA ALA A 204 -22.96 -0.53 14.34
C ALA A 204 -23.71 -1.26 15.47
N ALA A 205 -24.68 -2.11 15.13
CA ALA A 205 -25.44 -2.88 16.11
C ALA A 205 -24.57 -3.89 16.88
N ALA A 206 -23.54 -4.45 16.26
CA ALA A 206 -22.60 -5.33 16.93
C ALA A 206 -21.90 -4.65 18.13
N TYR A 207 -21.53 -3.37 17.97
CA TYR A 207 -20.86 -2.58 19.01
C TYR A 207 -21.85 -1.89 19.97
N LEU A 208 -22.95 -1.33 19.47
CA LEU A 208 -23.99 -0.72 20.28
C LEU A 208 -24.67 -1.76 21.18
N GLY A 209 -24.99 -2.94 20.64
CA GLY A 209 -25.60 -4.02 21.42
C GLY A 209 -24.74 -4.45 22.60
N LYS A 210 -23.42 -4.57 22.38
CA LYS A 210 -22.48 -4.86 23.49
C LYS A 210 -22.46 -3.74 24.55
N ARG A 211 -22.51 -2.47 24.13
CA ARG A 211 -22.53 -1.32 25.03
C ARG A 211 -23.84 -1.23 25.81
N VAL A 212 -24.98 -1.38 25.13
CA VAL A 212 -26.31 -1.37 25.76
C VAL A 212 -26.49 -2.54 26.74
N ALA A 213 -26.05 -3.74 26.36
CA ALA A 213 -26.04 -4.89 27.26
C ALA A 213 -25.18 -4.68 28.51
N ALA A 214 -24.05 -3.99 28.39
CA ALA A 214 -23.20 -3.66 29.54
C ALA A 214 -23.83 -2.64 30.50
N MET A 215 -24.82 -1.87 30.04
CA MET A 215 -25.56 -0.87 30.83
C MET A 215 -26.85 -1.45 31.45
N ALA A 216 -27.29 -2.62 31.01
CA ALA A 216 -28.50 -3.24 31.51
C ALA A 216 -28.34 -3.62 32.98
N THR A 217 -29.33 -3.23 33.80
CA THR A 217 -29.37 -3.58 35.23
C THR A 217 -29.84 -4.99 35.51
N ASN A 218 -30.55 -5.59 34.52
CA ASN A 218 -31.07 -6.94 34.59
C ASN A 218 -30.30 -7.86 33.61
N PRO A 219 -29.79 -9.02 34.08
CA PRO A 219 -29.09 -9.98 33.21
C PRO A 219 -29.93 -10.53 32.06
N ALA A 220 -31.27 -10.59 32.20
CA ALA A 220 -32.15 -11.04 31.13
C ALA A 220 -32.22 -10.02 29.99
N ASP A 221 -32.28 -8.72 30.31
CA ASP A 221 -32.29 -7.65 29.31
C ASP A 221 -30.95 -7.58 28.58
N ALA A 222 -29.84 -7.71 29.31
CA ALA A 222 -28.50 -7.81 28.72
C ALA A 222 -28.39 -8.96 27.71
N LYS A 223 -28.93 -10.13 28.09
CA LYS A 223 -28.96 -11.31 27.22
C LYS A 223 -29.82 -11.10 25.98
N ALA A 224 -30.99 -10.47 26.12
CA ALA A 224 -31.89 -10.20 24.98
C ALA A 224 -31.18 -9.31 23.93
N VAL A 225 -30.58 -8.21 24.35
CA VAL A 225 -29.81 -7.31 23.47
C VAL A 225 -28.65 -8.03 22.77
N LEU A 226 -27.94 -8.89 23.50
CA LEU A 226 -26.84 -9.68 22.91
C LEU A 226 -27.39 -10.75 21.93
N ASP A 227 -28.54 -11.36 22.20
CA ASP A 227 -29.15 -12.32 21.29
C ASP A 227 -29.62 -11.64 20.00
N GLU A 228 -30.21 -10.44 20.07
CA GLU A 228 -30.63 -9.64 18.91
C GLU A 228 -29.44 -9.22 18.02
N SER A 229 -28.29 -8.89 18.61
CA SER A 229 -27.07 -8.50 17.85
C SER A 229 -26.17 -9.69 17.48
N ARG A 230 -26.55 -10.94 17.77
CA ARG A 230 -25.71 -12.14 17.58
C ARG A 230 -25.18 -12.24 16.14
N GLY A 231 -26.05 -12.22 15.15
CA GLY A 231 -25.66 -12.34 13.74
C GLY A 231 -24.76 -11.20 13.25
N ALA A 232 -24.94 -9.99 13.77
CA ALA A 232 -24.05 -8.86 13.50
C ALA A 232 -22.66 -9.08 14.11
N ARG A 233 -22.59 -9.59 15.34
CA ARG A 233 -21.33 -9.88 16.04
C ARG A 233 -20.57 -11.03 15.38
N GLU A 234 -21.26 -12.09 14.96
CA GLU A 234 -20.69 -13.20 14.19
C GLU A 234 -20.04 -12.68 12.88
N ARG A 235 -20.79 -11.91 12.07
CA ARG A 235 -20.24 -11.31 10.83
C ARG A 235 -19.08 -10.35 11.09
N ALA A 236 -19.09 -9.67 12.22
CA ALA A 236 -17.98 -8.82 12.66
C ALA A 236 -16.79 -9.63 13.24
N GLY A 237 -16.91 -10.94 13.40
CA GLY A 237 -15.90 -11.77 14.06
C GLY A 237 -15.72 -11.44 15.54
N MET A 238 -16.77 -10.98 16.22
CA MET A 238 -16.70 -10.56 17.63
C MET A 238 -16.93 -11.71 18.62
N GLU A 239 -17.37 -12.88 18.16
CA GLU A 239 -17.53 -14.06 19.04
C GLU A 239 -16.18 -14.67 19.43
N ASP A 240 -15.19 -14.61 18.54
CA ASP A 240 -13.80 -15.02 18.86
C ASP A 240 -13.16 -14.13 19.95
N LEU A 241 -13.74 -12.96 20.23
CA LEU A 241 -13.25 -12.06 21.30
C LEU A 241 -13.49 -12.62 22.71
N LYS A 242 -14.35 -13.61 22.93
CA LYS A 242 -14.47 -14.25 24.25
C LYS A 242 -13.25 -15.11 24.57
N GLU A 243 -12.75 -15.84 23.60
CA GLU A 243 -11.51 -16.60 23.73
C GLU A 243 -10.29 -15.67 23.74
N GLN A 244 -10.29 -14.64 22.89
CA GLN A 244 -9.25 -13.60 22.91
C GLN A 244 -9.26 -12.74 24.20
N HIS A 245 -10.45 -12.45 24.78
CA HIS A 245 -10.54 -11.76 26.09
C HIS A 245 -10.13 -12.67 27.26
N ALA A 246 -10.39 -13.97 27.19
CA ALA A 246 -9.90 -14.94 28.16
C ALA A 246 -8.36 -15.05 28.06
N ALA A 247 -7.81 -15.11 26.86
CA ALA A 247 -6.37 -15.09 26.61
C ALA A 247 -5.71 -13.74 27.04
N ARG A 248 -6.43 -12.61 26.95
CA ARG A 248 -5.97 -11.29 27.47
C ARG A 248 -5.83 -11.25 28.99
N LYS A 249 -6.69 -11.96 29.75
CA LYS A 249 -6.59 -12.05 31.22
C LYS A 249 -5.41 -12.88 31.69
N GLU A 250 -4.95 -13.83 30.86
CA GLU A 250 -3.85 -14.74 31.16
C GLU A 250 -2.50 -14.32 30.57
N GLY A 251 -2.45 -13.38 29.61
CA GLY A 251 -1.23 -12.95 28.92
C GLY A 251 -1.26 -11.47 28.57
N GLY A 252 -0.91 -10.60 29.51
CA GLY A 252 -0.66 -9.18 29.21
C GLY A 252 0.40 -9.05 28.12
N GLY A 253 0.18 -8.17 27.10
CA GLY A 253 1.23 -7.76 26.16
C GLY A 253 1.20 -8.40 24.77
N ARG A 254 0.07 -8.94 24.30
CA ARG A 254 -0.06 -9.53 22.95
C ARG A 254 -0.76 -8.62 21.92
N VAL A 255 -0.69 -7.32 22.12
CA VAL A 255 -1.31 -6.33 21.22
C VAL A 255 -0.22 -5.62 20.45
N ILE A 256 -0.31 -5.64 19.11
CA ILE A 256 0.59 -4.91 18.20
C ILE A 256 -0.18 -3.73 17.62
N GLY A 257 0.36 -2.51 17.79
CA GLY A 257 -0.17 -1.30 17.15
C GLY A 257 0.30 -1.16 15.71
N LEU A 258 -0.58 -0.72 14.83
CA LEU A 258 -0.23 -0.35 13.46
C LEU A 258 -0.46 1.14 13.25
N VAL A 259 0.59 1.88 12.86
CA VAL A 259 0.55 3.31 12.52
C VAL A 259 0.73 3.42 11.01
N LEU A 260 -0.37 3.60 10.27
CA LEU A 260 -0.40 3.48 8.81
C LEU A 260 -1.20 4.60 8.15
N PRO A 261 -0.76 5.15 7.00
CA PRO A 261 -1.53 6.11 6.20
C PRO A 261 -2.62 5.38 5.38
N LEU A 262 -3.76 5.07 6.00
CA LEU A 262 -4.87 4.38 5.33
C LEU A 262 -5.78 5.33 4.56
N SER A 263 -5.60 6.64 4.73
CA SER A 263 -6.22 7.70 3.95
C SER A 263 -5.19 8.75 3.54
N GLY A 264 -5.60 9.73 2.72
CA GLY A 264 -4.70 10.78 2.24
C GLY A 264 -3.77 10.31 1.11
N ARG A 265 -2.69 11.07 0.90
CA ARG A 265 -1.79 10.93 -0.26
C ARG A 265 -1.07 9.58 -0.33
N GLN A 266 -0.74 8.99 0.81
CA GLN A 266 0.05 7.74 0.89
C GLN A 266 -0.82 6.50 1.20
N ARG A 267 -2.14 6.60 0.99
CA ARG A 267 -3.10 5.52 1.25
C ARG A 267 -2.63 4.17 0.66
N ALA A 268 -2.14 4.17 -0.57
CA ALA A 268 -1.69 2.94 -1.23
C ALA A 268 -0.54 2.23 -0.48
N LEU A 269 0.37 2.98 0.18
CA LEU A 269 1.42 2.40 1.00
C LEU A 269 0.83 1.80 2.30
N GLY A 270 -0.08 2.54 2.96
CA GLY A 270 -0.74 2.06 4.17
C GLY A 270 -1.54 0.78 3.94
N GLU A 271 -2.31 0.71 2.86
CA GLU A 271 -3.08 -0.48 2.49
C GLU A 271 -2.19 -1.70 2.23
N ARG A 272 -1.07 -1.52 1.52
CA ARG A 272 -0.09 -2.59 1.31
C ARG A 272 0.48 -3.10 2.63
N ALA A 273 0.94 -2.20 3.50
CA ALA A 273 1.47 -2.59 4.81
C ALA A 273 0.41 -3.30 5.67
N LEU A 274 -0.84 -2.83 5.66
CA LEU A 274 -1.94 -3.47 6.38
C LEU A 274 -2.19 -4.91 5.91
N ARG A 275 -2.19 -5.16 4.59
CA ARG A 275 -2.39 -6.50 4.02
C ARG A 275 -1.35 -7.50 4.52
N GLY A 276 -0.07 -7.13 4.48
CA GLY A 276 1.01 -7.96 5.02
C GLY A 276 0.88 -8.23 6.52
N ALA A 277 0.55 -7.18 7.29
CA ALA A 277 0.34 -7.29 8.73
C ALA A 277 -0.82 -8.24 9.11
N LEU A 278 -1.95 -8.16 8.39
CA LEU A 278 -3.11 -9.03 8.61
C LEU A 278 -2.81 -10.51 8.35
N LEU A 279 -2.03 -10.81 7.31
CA LEU A 279 -1.60 -12.19 7.03
C LEU A 279 -0.65 -12.71 8.11
N ALA A 280 0.30 -11.88 8.57
CA ALA A 280 1.24 -12.25 9.61
C ALA A 280 0.58 -12.48 10.98
N ALA A 281 -0.53 -11.82 11.24
CA ALA A 281 -1.32 -12.00 12.46
C ALA A 281 -2.34 -13.15 12.36
N ASP A 282 -2.36 -13.88 11.24
CA ASP A 282 -3.31 -14.96 10.91
C ASP A 282 -4.79 -14.53 10.94
N LEU A 283 -5.04 -13.24 10.71
CA LEU A 283 -6.39 -12.67 10.65
C LEU A 283 -7.04 -12.84 9.27
N MET A 284 -6.24 -13.22 8.27
CA MET A 284 -6.67 -13.46 6.89
C MET A 284 -6.07 -14.76 6.39
N ALA A 285 -6.87 -15.55 5.63
CA ALA A 285 -6.44 -16.81 5.04
C ALA A 285 -5.56 -17.64 6.01
N PRO A 286 -6.16 -18.47 6.88
CA PRO A 286 -5.43 -19.14 7.96
C PRO A 286 -4.22 -19.91 7.42
N PRO A 287 -3.10 -19.95 8.15
CA PRO A 287 -1.91 -20.67 7.73
C PRO A 287 -2.15 -22.19 7.74
N ASN A 288 -1.41 -22.91 6.90
CA ASN A 288 -1.42 -24.37 6.91
C ASN A 288 -0.71 -24.95 8.15
N LEU A 289 0.17 -24.15 8.76
CA LEU A 289 0.92 -24.48 9.97
C LEU A 289 0.71 -23.38 11.02
N PRO A 290 0.63 -23.69 12.33
CA PRO A 290 0.48 -22.72 13.39
C PRO A 290 1.55 -21.61 13.32
N GLY A 291 1.15 -20.36 13.23
CA GLY A 291 2.01 -19.19 13.02
C GLY A 291 2.56 -18.54 14.29
N GLY A 292 2.72 -19.24 15.41
CA GLY A 292 3.17 -18.68 16.70
C GLY A 292 2.01 -18.18 17.58
N VAL A 293 2.30 -17.37 18.60
CA VAL A 293 1.29 -16.89 19.55
C VAL A 293 0.25 -15.98 18.87
N PRO A 294 -1.04 -16.14 19.20
CA PRO A 294 -2.07 -15.22 18.72
C PRO A 294 -1.82 -13.79 19.17
N VAL A 295 -1.95 -12.83 18.27
CA VAL A 295 -1.82 -11.41 18.55
C VAL A 295 -3.05 -10.64 18.10
N GLU A 296 -3.35 -9.54 18.79
CA GLU A 296 -4.34 -8.55 18.36
C GLU A 296 -3.63 -7.42 17.63
N LEU A 297 -4.22 -6.95 16.53
CA LEU A 297 -3.76 -5.76 15.83
C LEU A 297 -4.69 -4.58 16.13
N LYS A 298 -4.10 -3.46 16.57
CA LYS A 298 -4.80 -2.17 16.70
C LYS A 298 -4.30 -1.20 15.65
N VAL A 299 -5.18 -0.76 14.76
CA VAL A 299 -4.82 0.05 13.61
C VAL A 299 -5.18 1.52 13.86
N ARG A 300 -4.27 2.42 13.51
CA ARG A 300 -4.49 3.87 13.49
C ARG A 300 -4.18 4.43 12.11
N ASP A 301 -5.16 5.12 11.54
CA ASP A 301 -4.98 5.86 10.29
C ASP A 301 -4.34 7.22 10.57
N THR A 302 -3.21 7.46 9.94
CA THR A 302 -2.48 8.72 10.05
C THR A 302 -2.95 9.78 9.05
N GLY A 303 -3.75 9.40 8.05
CA GLY A 303 -4.22 10.31 7.01
C GLY A 303 -3.10 10.93 6.18
N SER A 304 -1.91 10.33 6.15
CA SER A 304 -0.69 10.90 5.57
C SER A 304 -0.24 12.21 6.24
N ASP A 305 -0.51 12.35 7.56
CA ASP A 305 -0.21 13.52 8.37
C ASP A 305 0.76 13.15 9.52
N PRO A 306 1.96 13.75 9.58
CA PRO A 306 2.94 13.45 10.63
C PRO A 306 2.45 13.73 12.05
N SER A 307 1.58 14.74 12.23
CA SER A 307 1.03 15.07 13.56
C SER A 307 0.02 14.02 14.04
N LYS A 308 -0.78 13.48 13.11
CA LYS A 308 -1.67 12.35 13.40
C LYS A 308 -0.89 11.06 13.65
N ALA A 309 0.27 10.87 12.99
CA ALA A 309 1.14 9.73 13.26
C ALA A 309 1.68 9.76 14.70
N VAL A 310 2.04 10.93 15.24
CA VAL A 310 2.42 11.10 16.65
C VAL A 310 1.25 10.80 17.57
N ALA A 311 0.07 11.36 17.29
CA ALA A 311 -1.14 11.11 18.09
C ALA A 311 -1.53 9.62 18.09
N ALA A 312 -1.37 8.94 16.95
CA ALA A 312 -1.60 7.50 16.83
C ALA A 312 -0.68 6.68 17.73
N VAL A 313 0.60 7.07 17.86
CA VAL A 313 1.53 6.45 18.82
C VAL A 313 1.05 6.66 20.24
N ASP A 314 0.69 7.90 20.63
CA ASP A 314 0.20 8.21 21.96
C ASP A 314 -1.04 7.38 22.34
N ASP A 315 -1.98 7.24 21.41
CA ASP A 315 -3.21 6.48 21.64
C ASP A 315 -2.93 4.98 21.78
N LEU A 316 -2.10 4.41 20.93
CA LEU A 316 -1.72 3.00 21.00
C LEU A 316 -0.99 2.67 22.32
N VAL A 317 -0.11 3.56 22.77
CA VAL A 317 0.61 3.37 24.03
C VAL A 317 -0.34 3.43 25.22
N LYS A 318 -1.30 4.37 25.26
CA LYS A 318 -2.36 4.39 26.30
C LYS A 318 -3.19 3.10 26.32
N GLU A 319 -3.34 2.46 25.17
CA GLU A 319 -4.06 1.19 25.05
C GLU A 319 -3.20 -0.04 25.37
N GLY A 320 -1.94 0.16 25.77
CA GLY A 320 -1.05 -0.90 26.26
C GLY A 320 -0.55 -1.84 25.16
N VAL A 321 -0.25 -1.33 23.95
CA VAL A 321 0.36 -2.15 22.89
C VAL A 321 1.77 -2.58 23.29
N ALA A 322 2.16 -3.80 22.95
CA ALA A 322 3.47 -4.35 23.23
C ALA A 322 4.55 -3.79 22.28
N ALA A 323 4.19 -3.61 21.02
CA ALA A 323 5.04 -3.02 19.98
C ALA A 323 4.19 -2.24 18.98
N ILE A 324 4.83 -1.37 18.22
CA ILE A 324 4.22 -0.64 17.10
C ILE A 324 4.93 -1.02 15.81
N VAL A 325 4.16 -1.29 14.75
CA VAL A 325 4.65 -1.48 13.39
C VAL A 325 4.14 -0.33 12.52
N GLY A 326 4.99 0.31 11.76
CA GLY A 326 4.66 1.44 10.88
C GLY A 326 5.89 2.29 10.62
N SER A 327 5.81 3.52 10.19
CA SER A 327 4.97 3.93 9.08
C SER A 327 5.76 3.66 7.81
N PRO A 328 5.13 3.28 6.68
CA PRO A 328 5.85 3.13 5.42
C PRO A 328 6.18 4.50 4.76
N ASP A 329 5.56 5.58 5.23
CA ASP A 329 5.86 6.95 4.81
C ASP A 329 7.01 7.54 5.64
N ARG A 330 8.04 8.04 4.95
CA ARG A 330 9.25 8.60 5.59
C ARG A 330 8.96 9.79 6.50
N ILE A 331 8.07 10.69 6.07
CA ILE A 331 7.79 11.93 6.82
C ILE A 331 7.03 11.61 8.11
N GLU A 332 6.10 10.67 8.05
CA GLU A 332 5.40 10.18 9.23
C GLU A 332 6.35 9.43 10.19
N ALA A 333 7.21 8.55 9.66
CA ALA A 333 8.17 7.80 10.45
C ALA A 333 9.13 8.73 11.21
N GLN A 334 9.60 9.82 10.59
CA GLN A 334 10.46 10.84 11.24
C GLN A 334 9.80 11.49 12.46
N SER A 335 8.47 11.48 12.54
CA SER A 335 7.71 12.03 13.66
C SER A 335 7.27 10.97 14.66
N ALA A 336 6.78 9.83 14.18
CA ALA A 336 6.24 8.75 15.01
C ALA A 336 7.32 7.96 15.77
N VAL A 337 8.45 7.66 15.11
CA VAL A 337 9.53 6.83 15.69
C VAL A 337 10.17 7.48 16.92
N PRO A 338 10.56 8.77 16.91
CA PRO A 338 11.07 9.43 18.14
C PRO A 338 10.05 9.42 19.25
N ARG A 339 8.76 9.60 18.93
CA ARG A 339 7.70 9.60 19.95
C ARG A 339 7.54 8.25 20.63
N ALA A 340 7.56 7.15 19.86
CA ALA A 340 7.53 5.81 20.43
C ALA A 340 8.76 5.53 21.32
N ALA A 341 9.94 5.99 20.90
CA ALA A 341 11.17 5.88 21.67
C ALA A 341 11.10 6.65 22.99
N GLU A 342 10.55 7.87 23.01
CA GLU A 342 10.30 8.65 24.24
C GLU A 342 9.38 7.91 25.21
N LEU A 343 8.40 7.18 24.69
CA LEU A 343 7.44 6.41 25.48
C LEU A 343 7.93 5.00 25.82
N GLY A 344 9.12 4.61 25.37
CA GLY A 344 9.74 3.32 25.68
C GLY A 344 9.07 2.11 25.00
N VAL A 345 8.33 2.32 23.90
CA VAL A 345 7.65 1.24 23.15
C VAL A 345 8.46 0.86 21.93
N PRO A 346 8.75 -0.45 21.71
CA PRO A 346 9.43 -0.92 20.51
C PRO A 346 8.68 -0.54 19.23
N PHE A 347 9.41 0.06 18.29
CA PHE A 347 8.88 0.47 16.99
C PHE A 347 9.60 -0.26 15.85
N LEU A 348 8.86 -1.07 15.09
CA LEU A 348 9.34 -1.77 13.90
C LEU A 348 9.03 -0.90 12.67
N GLU A 349 10.04 -0.20 12.17
CA GLU A 349 9.92 0.82 11.13
C GLU A 349 9.89 0.20 9.72
N LEU A 350 8.91 0.63 8.91
CA LEU A 350 8.73 0.21 7.51
C LEU A 350 9.23 1.27 6.50
N ALA A 351 9.62 2.45 6.94
CA ALA A 351 10.11 3.50 6.05
C ALA A 351 11.53 3.20 5.52
N PRO A 352 11.85 3.58 4.28
CA PRO A 352 13.13 3.28 3.66
C PRO A 352 14.30 4.17 4.12
N ASP A 353 14.10 5.09 5.09
CA ASP A 353 15.09 6.13 5.38
C ASP A 353 15.37 6.37 6.88
N GLU A 354 16.30 7.28 7.14
CA GLU A 354 16.96 7.56 8.41
C GLU A 354 16.08 8.41 9.36
N ALA A 355 15.10 7.79 10.02
CA ALA A 355 14.51 8.44 11.20
C ALA A 355 15.54 8.51 12.34
N ARG A 356 15.47 9.57 13.13
CA ARG A 356 16.29 9.72 14.34
C ARG A 356 15.93 8.61 15.32
N ARG A 357 16.91 7.78 15.68
CA ARG A 357 16.69 6.52 16.41
C ARG A 357 16.72 6.71 17.90
N GLY A 358 15.91 5.89 18.59
CA GLY A 358 16.07 5.59 20.01
C GLY A 358 16.39 4.10 20.19
N ASP A 359 16.72 3.72 21.41
CA ASP A 359 17.17 2.36 21.77
C ASP A 359 16.13 1.24 21.53
N SER A 360 14.88 1.61 21.20
CA SER A 360 13.77 0.67 20.94
C SER A 360 13.24 0.73 19.50
N THR A 361 14.05 1.20 18.53
CA THR A 361 13.66 1.28 17.12
C THR A 361 14.34 0.19 16.31
N PHE A 362 13.55 -0.56 15.51
CA PHE A 362 13.99 -1.67 14.70
C PHE A 362 13.60 -1.46 13.23
N LYS A 363 14.57 -1.29 12.36
CA LYS A 363 14.33 -1.07 10.92
C LYS A 363 14.14 -2.37 10.17
N LEU A 364 13.00 -2.54 9.54
CA LEU A 364 12.73 -3.68 8.65
C LEU A 364 13.34 -3.47 7.26
N VAL A 365 13.40 -2.22 6.80
CA VAL A 365 14.06 -1.89 5.55
C VAL A 365 15.57 -1.81 5.77
N ARG A 366 16.33 -2.59 5.01
CA ARG A 366 17.80 -2.50 5.03
C ARG A 366 18.25 -1.12 4.58
N GLN A 367 19.37 -0.64 5.12
CA GLN A 367 19.98 0.58 4.61
C GLN A 367 20.12 0.50 3.08
N THR A 368 19.75 1.57 2.40
CA THR A 368 19.72 1.63 0.94
C THR A 368 21.04 1.18 0.31
N ASP A 369 22.16 1.52 0.94
CA ASP A 369 23.51 1.21 0.47
C ASP A 369 23.96 -0.24 0.77
N ALA A 370 23.34 -0.94 1.70
CA ALA A 370 23.75 -2.29 2.10
C ALA A 370 23.73 -3.28 0.92
N ARG A 371 22.72 -3.20 0.06
CA ARG A 371 22.62 -4.04 -1.14
C ARG A 371 23.73 -3.72 -2.16
N ALA A 372 24.01 -2.44 -2.38
CA ALA A 372 25.07 -2.00 -3.28
C ALA A 372 26.45 -2.49 -2.80
N ARG A 373 26.74 -2.35 -1.51
CA ARG A 373 28.00 -2.83 -0.90
C ARG A 373 28.10 -4.36 -0.99
N ALA A 374 27.02 -5.09 -0.75
CA ALA A 374 27.01 -6.55 -0.87
C ALA A 374 27.31 -7.00 -2.30
N LEU A 375 26.67 -6.36 -3.30
CA LEU A 375 26.92 -6.66 -4.71
C LEU A 375 28.35 -6.31 -5.14
N ALA A 376 28.91 -5.20 -4.64
CA ALA A 376 30.31 -4.83 -4.90
C ALA A 376 31.27 -5.88 -4.35
N ARG A 377 31.09 -6.31 -3.07
CA ARG A 377 31.89 -7.38 -2.46
C ARG A 377 31.79 -8.68 -3.24
N LEU A 378 30.59 -9.05 -3.66
CA LEU A 378 30.38 -10.26 -4.45
C LEU A 378 31.07 -10.18 -5.82
N ALA A 379 30.97 -9.03 -6.52
CA ALA A 379 31.64 -8.83 -7.79
C ALA A 379 33.17 -9.03 -7.66
N VAL A 380 33.78 -8.46 -6.63
CA VAL A 380 35.21 -8.60 -6.33
C VAL A 380 35.57 -10.05 -5.93
N HIS A 381 34.77 -10.68 -5.08
CA HIS A 381 34.97 -12.07 -4.69
C HIS A 381 34.89 -13.02 -5.89
N ARG A 382 34.09 -12.72 -6.89
CA ARG A 382 34.00 -13.44 -8.17
C ARG A 382 35.11 -13.07 -9.16
N GLY A 383 36.10 -12.29 -8.74
CA GLY A 383 37.30 -11.97 -9.49
C GLY A 383 37.23 -10.75 -10.39
N ALA A 384 36.22 -9.88 -10.25
CA ALA A 384 36.18 -8.65 -11.00
C ALA A 384 37.30 -7.68 -10.57
N ARG A 385 38.14 -7.27 -11.54
CA ARG A 385 39.24 -6.29 -11.36
C ARG A 385 38.87 -4.89 -11.81
N SER A 386 37.76 -4.77 -12.54
CA SER A 386 37.20 -3.48 -12.96
C SER A 386 35.68 -3.53 -12.91
N VAL A 387 35.11 -2.46 -12.38
CA VAL A 387 33.65 -2.31 -12.22
C VAL A 387 33.17 -1.02 -12.85
N ALA A 388 31.91 -0.99 -13.26
CA ALA A 388 31.23 0.25 -13.66
C ALA A 388 29.84 0.32 -13.06
N VAL A 389 29.29 1.50 -13.00
CA VAL A 389 27.93 1.78 -12.56
C VAL A 389 27.15 2.50 -13.66
N LEU A 390 25.91 2.10 -13.86
CA LEU A 390 24.93 2.80 -14.69
C LEU A 390 23.67 3.03 -13.83
N ALA A 391 23.50 4.23 -13.31
CA ALA A 391 22.48 4.55 -12.32
C ALA A 391 21.54 5.68 -12.79
N PRO A 392 20.26 5.67 -12.34
CA PRO A 392 19.38 6.81 -12.54
C PRO A 392 19.89 8.04 -11.79
N ASP A 393 19.68 9.24 -12.35
CA ASP A 393 20.04 10.51 -11.70
C ASP A 393 18.98 10.94 -10.69
N SER A 394 18.72 10.08 -9.72
CA SER A 394 17.83 10.29 -8.57
C SER A 394 18.63 10.24 -7.27
N ALA A 395 18.02 10.64 -6.16
CA ALA A 395 18.62 10.50 -4.84
C ALA A 395 19.00 9.03 -4.53
N TYR A 396 18.08 8.10 -4.84
CA TYR A 396 18.31 6.66 -4.72
C TYR A 396 19.47 6.18 -5.60
N GLY A 397 19.43 6.49 -6.89
CA GLY A 397 20.49 6.06 -7.83
C GLY A 397 21.86 6.58 -7.47
N ARG A 398 21.95 7.85 -7.04
CA ARG A 398 23.21 8.45 -6.57
C ARG A 398 23.74 7.78 -5.32
N ALA A 399 22.89 7.53 -4.31
CA ALA A 399 23.28 6.87 -3.07
C ALA A 399 23.79 5.44 -3.31
N MET A 400 23.04 4.65 -4.11
CA MET A 400 23.41 3.29 -4.46
C MET A 400 24.73 3.21 -5.25
N ALA A 401 24.89 4.11 -6.23
CA ALA A 401 26.11 4.19 -7.01
C ALA A 401 27.32 4.57 -6.17
N ALA A 402 27.17 5.58 -5.31
CA ALA A 402 28.24 5.98 -4.38
C ALA A 402 28.66 4.81 -3.49
N ALA A 403 27.70 4.13 -2.88
CA ALA A 403 27.96 2.99 -1.99
C ALA A 403 28.69 1.83 -2.71
N PHE A 404 28.29 1.52 -3.95
CA PHE A 404 28.96 0.49 -4.76
C PHE A 404 30.39 0.89 -5.12
N VAL A 405 30.58 2.13 -5.59
CA VAL A 405 31.89 2.67 -5.99
C VAL A 405 32.84 2.76 -4.79
N ASP A 406 32.35 3.27 -3.66
CA ASP A 406 33.17 3.39 -2.44
C ASP A 406 33.62 2.02 -1.93
N GLU A 407 32.71 1.02 -1.94
CA GLU A 407 33.07 -0.35 -1.54
C GLU A 407 34.07 -0.98 -2.54
N ALA A 408 33.87 -0.79 -3.84
CA ALA A 408 34.81 -1.27 -4.84
C ALA A 408 36.21 -0.62 -4.68
N ARG A 409 36.28 0.68 -4.42
CA ARG A 409 37.54 1.40 -4.13
C ARG A 409 38.21 0.89 -2.85
N ARG A 410 37.40 0.67 -1.78
CA ARG A 410 37.90 0.07 -0.51
C ARG A 410 38.53 -1.29 -0.73
N LEU A 411 38.05 -2.04 -1.70
CA LEU A 411 38.56 -3.35 -2.10
C LEU A 411 39.66 -3.28 -3.20
N ASN A 412 40.16 -2.06 -3.50
CA ASN A 412 41.21 -1.80 -4.50
C ASN A 412 40.82 -2.22 -5.93
N VAL A 413 39.56 -2.11 -6.33
CA VAL A 413 39.08 -2.42 -7.67
C VAL A 413 38.96 -1.16 -8.52
N ARG A 414 39.39 -1.21 -9.76
CA ARG A 414 39.31 -0.09 -10.72
C ARG A 414 37.86 0.23 -11.07
N VAL A 415 37.47 1.48 -10.93
CA VAL A 415 36.17 1.97 -11.42
C VAL A 415 36.35 2.43 -12.86
N ALA A 416 35.82 1.67 -13.80
CA ALA A 416 35.92 1.90 -15.25
C ALA A 416 34.87 2.88 -15.78
N GLY A 417 33.81 3.16 -15.01
CA GLY A 417 32.76 4.12 -15.35
C GLY A 417 31.79 4.31 -14.20
N ASP A 418 31.36 5.56 -14.02
CA ASP A 418 30.31 5.94 -13.09
C ASP A 418 29.34 6.87 -13.84
N LEU A 419 28.32 6.26 -14.45
CA LEU A 419 27.45 6.89 -15.43
C LEU A 419 26.05 7.09 -14.86
N ARG A 420 25.45 8.22 -15.23
CA ARG A 420 24.08 8.58 -14.83
C ARG A 420 23.18 8.73 -16.05
N TYR A 421 21.91 8.42 -15.87
CA TYR A 421 20.86 8.67 -16.86
C TYR A 421 19.63 9.32 -16.22
N PRO A 422 18.87 10.15 -16.95
CA PRO A 422 17.62 10.72 -16.45
C PRO A 422 16.61 9.61 -16.08
N GLU A 423 15.85 9.76 -14.99
CA GLU A 423 14.86 8.77 -14.56
C GLU A 423 13.82 8.46 -15.64
N THR A 424 13.52 9.42 -16.51
CA THR A 424 12.57 9.29 -17.62
C THR A 424 13.19 8.69 -18.88
N ALA A 425 14.48 8.30 -18.87
CA ALA A 425 15.14 7.77 -20.04
C ALA A 425 14.56 6.42 -20.47
N THR A 426 14.29 6.28 -21.75
CA THR A 426 13.88 5.03 -22.42
C THR A 426 14.96 4.48 -23.35
N THR A 427 16.00 5.27 -23.63
CA THR A 427 17.16 4.88 -24.44
C THR A 427 18.46 5.13 -23.68
N PHE A 428 19.40 4.19 -23.80
CA PHE A 428 20.66 4.16 -23.05
C PHE A 428 21.88 4.05 -23.98
N ILE A 429 21.74 4.38 -25.26
CA ILE A 429 22.79 4.23 -26.28
C ILE A 429 24.09 4.87 -25.87
N GLU A 430 24.05 6.13 -25.45
CA GLU A 430 25.27 6.87 -25.10
C GLU A 430 25.93 6.36 -23.81
N PRO A 431 25.22 6.14 -22.70
CA PRO A 431 25.80 5.48 -21.53
C PRO A 431 26.37 4.09 -21.84
N VAL A 432 25.68 3.27 -22.63
CA VAL A 432 26.15 1.93 -23.00
C VAL A 432 27.43 1.99 -23.84
N ARG A 433 27.53 2.92 -24.79
CA ARG A 433 28.76 3.15 -25.57
C ARG A 433 29.96 3.51 -24.68
N ARG A 434 29.76 4.33 -23.66
CA ARG A 434 30.82 4.66 -22.69
C ARG A 434 31.20 3.45 -21.84
N LEU A 435 30.27 2.59 -21.48
CA LEU A 435 30.57 1.33 -20.80
C LEU A 435 31.42 0.41 -21.67
N GLN A 436 31.13 0.29 -22.97
CA GLN A 436 31.96 -0.47 -23.92
C GLN A 436 33.41 0.03 -23.94
N GLN A 437 33.62 1.34 -24.01
CA GLN A 437 34.95 1.96 -24.01
C GLN A 437 35.72 1.67 -22.71
N GLY A 438 35.02 1.68 -21.57
CA GLY A 438 35.60 1.38 -20.24
C GLY A 438 35.95 -0.07 -20.03
N SER A 439 35.36 -0.97 -20.81
CA SER A 439 35.53 -2.44 -20.75
C SER A 439 35.50 -2.99 -19.30
N PRO A 440 34.42 -2.73 -18.52
CA PRO A 440 34.32 -3.24 -17.16
C PRO A 440 34.12 -4.77 -17.16
N GLU A 441 34.57 -5.44 -16.10
CA GLU A 441 34.31 -6.86 -15.88
C GLU A 441 33.01 -7.10 -15.11
N ALA A 442 32.54 -6.09 -14.37
CA ALA A 442 31.24 -6.10 -13.69
C ALA A 442 30.54 -4.75 -13.85
N ILE A 443 29.23 -4.78 -14.02
CA ILE A 443 28.38 -3.59 -14.12
C ILE A 443 27.29 -3.65 -13.06
N PHE A 444 27.14 -2.59 -12.30
CA PHE A 444 26.07 -2.42 -11.35
C PHE A 444 24.99 -1.47 -11.89
N VAL A 445 23.74 -1.92 -11.90
CA VAL A 445 22.56 -1.15 -12.34
C VAL A 445 21.56 -1.07 -11.20
N PRO A 446 21.59 -0.02 -10.35
CA PRO A 446 20.61 0.21 -9.31
C PRO A 446 19.31 0.76 -9.89
N ALA A 447 18.52 -0.10 -10.48
CA ALA A 447 17.29 0.27 -11.17
C ALA A 447 16.14 -0.65 -10.78
N PRO A 448 14.88 -0.16 -10.76
CA PRO A 448 13.71 -1.02 -10.64
C PRO A 448 13.59 -1.93 -11.87
N ALA A 449 12.85 -3.03 -11.73
CA ALA A 449 12.64 -4.01 -12.78
C ALA A 449 12.13 -3.36 -14.09
N THR A 450 11.25 -2.38 -14.00
CA THR A 450 10.70 -1.65 -15.16
C THR A 450 11.77 -0.92 -15.98
N GLN A 451 12.77 -0.33 -15.34
CA GLN A 451 13.89 0.31 -16.06
C GLN A 451 14.91 -0.73 -16.54
N LEU A 452 15.18 -1.74 -15.71
CA LEU A 452 16.09 -2.83 -16.07
C LEU A 452 15.62 -3.56 -17.33
N GLN A 453 14.30 -3.69 -17.54
CA GLN A 453 13.69 -4.25 -18.75
C GLN A 453 14.09 -3.48 -20.01
N LEU A 454 14.31 -2.17 -19.91
CA LEU A 454 14.76 -1.33 -21.03
C LEU A 454 16.29 -1.34 -21.20
N ILE A 455 17.02 -1.43 -20.10
CA ILE A 455 18.50 -1.35 -20.08
C ILE A 455 19.13 -2.66 -20.52
N ALA A 456 18.65 -3.81 -20.02
CA ALA A 456 19.30 -5.12 -20.25
C ALA A 456 19.39 -5.51 -21.73
N PRO A 457 18.36 -5.34 -22.57
CA PRO A 457 18.47 -5.60 -24.01
C PRO A 457 19.52 -4.72 -24.70
N GLN A 458 19.67 -3.46 -24.30
CA GLN A 458 20.64 -2.52 -24.90
C GLN A 458 22.07 -2.86 -24.49
N LEU A 459 22.31 -3.28 -23.24
CA LEU A 459 23.61 -3.79 -22.80
C LEU A 459 23.99 -5.07 -23.57
N ALA A 460 23.07 -5.99 -23.74
CA ALA A 460 23.32 -7.25 -24.43
C ALA A 460 23.55 -7.04 -25.94
N SER A 461 22.71 -6.26 -26.62
CA SER A 461 22.84 -5.97 -28.07
C SER A 461 24.13 -5.23 -28.42
N SER A 462 24.65 -4.45 -27.48
CA SER A 462 25.92 -3.75 -27.63
C SER A 462 27.14 -4.61 -27.25
N GLY A 463 26.97 -5.87 -26.86
CA GLY A 463 28.06 -6.76 -26.48
C GLY A 463 28.70 -6.43 -25.13
N VAL A 464 28.11 -5.56 -24.32
CA VAL A 464 28.58 -5.22 -22.97
C VAL A 464 28.29 -6.36 -22.00
N THR A 465 27.09 -6.96 -22.08
CA THR A 465 26.71 -8.18 -21.37
C THR A 465 26.46 -9.31 -22.36
N ARG A 466 26.16 -10.53 -21.86
CA ARG A 466 25.92 -11.68 -22.72
C ARG A 466 24.66 -11.49 -23.58
N LEU A 467 24.79 -11.74 -24.87
CA LEU A 467 23.65 -11.80 -25.81
C LEU A 467 23.11 -13.23 -25.86
N PRO A 468 21.80 -13.46 -25.75
CA PRO A 468 21.20 -14.79 -25.83
C PRO A 468 21.56 -15.52 -27.13
N GLY A 469 21.95 -16.80 -27.01
CA GLY A 469 22.28 -17.65 -28.17
C GLY A 469 23.59 -17.31 -28.88
N VAL A 470 24.33 -16.29 -28.44
CA VAL A 470 25.62 -15.90 -29.06
C VAL A 470 26.76 -16.21 -28.11
N LYS A 471 27.76 -16.96 -28.62
CA LYS A 471 29.02 -17.13 -27.86
C LYS A 471 29.78 -15.81 -27.91
N PRO A 472 30.13 -15.20 -26.76
CA PRO A 472 30.86 -13.95 -26.75
C PRO A 472 32.25 -14.14 -27.36
N THR A 473 32.60 -13.24 -28.29
CA THR A 473 33.93 -13.19 -28.91
C THR A 473 34.94 -12.41 -28.07
N THR A 474 34.42 -11.61 -27.12
CA THR A 474 35.19 -10.84 -26.15
C THR A 474 34.70 -11.12 -24.74
N ARG A 475 35.45 -10.71 -23.73
CA ARG A 475 35.04 -10.81 -22.34
C ARG A 475 33.83 -9.86 -22.10
N VAL A 476 32.72 -10.42 -21.70
CA VAL A 476 31.50 -9.65 -21.35
C VAL A 476 31.46 -9.36 -19.86
N ALA A 477 30.84 -8.24 -19.49
CA ALA A 477 30.66 -7.86 -18.10
C ALA A 477 29.59 -8.70 -17.41
N GLN A 478 29.85 -9.06 -16.15
CA GLN A 478 28.83 -9.64 -15.26
C GLN A 478 27.88 -8.55 -14.80
N LEU A 479 26.57 -8.76 -14.93
CA LEU A 479 25.57 -7.79 -14.52
C LEU A 479 25.13 -8.02 -13.07
N TYR A 480 25.07 -6.94 -12.31
CA TYR A 480 24.54 -6.85 -10.95
C TYR A 480 23.44 -5.78 -10.92
N ALA A 481 22.28 -6.06 -10.32
CA ALA A 481 21.20 -5.09 -10.28
C ALA A 481 20.37 -5.20 -8.98
N THR A 482 19.65 -4.16 -8.65
CA THR A 482 18.68 -4.19 -7.54
C THR A 482 17.35 -4.81 -7.96
N ALA A 483 16.84 -4.51 -9.15
CA ALA A 483 15.63 -5.09 -9.75
C ALA A 483 14.40 -5.04 -8.84
N ASP A 484 14.20 -3.96 -8.07
CA ASP A 484 13.03 -3.81 -7.21
C ASP A 484 11.75 -3.85 -8.05
N GLY A 485 10.72 -4.58 -7.58
CA GLY A 485 9.51 -4.86 -8.35
C GLY A 485 9.63 -6.04 -9.33
N LEU A 486 10.65 -6.88 -9.16
CA LEU A 486 10.81 -8.14 -9.89
C LEU A 486 9.56 -9.02 -9.74
N ASN A 487 9.04 -9.53 -10.85
CA ASN A 487 7.88 -10.41 -10.91
C ASN A 487 7.97 -11.36 -12.12
N ASP A 488 7.08 -12.35 -12.19
CA ASP A 488 7.08 -13.36 -13.25
C ASP A 488 7.00 -12.78 -14.66
N ARG A 489 6.20 -11.73 -14.86
CA ARG A 489 6.07 -11.07 -16.17
C ARG A 489 7.39 -10.45 -16.63
N PHE A 490 8.09 -9.81 -15.72
CA PHE A 490 9.43 -9.28 -15.98
C PHE A 490 10.39 -10.41 -16.33
N VAL A 491 10.40 -11.50 -15.54
CA VAL A 491 11.27 -12.66 -15.76
C VAL A 491 11.04 -13.24 -17.16
N GLN A 492 9.78 -13.53 -17.52
CA GLN A 492 9.43 -14.08 -18.84
C GLN A 492 9.89 -13.19 -20.01
N SER A 493 9.80 -11.87 -19.88
CA SER A 493 10.15 -10.94 -20.95
C SER A 493 11.65 -10.63 -21.05
N THR A 494 12.38 -10.64 -19.93
CA THR A 494 13.70 -10.02 -19.82
C THR A 494 14.81 -10.99 -19.45
N ALA A 495 14.50 -12.14 -18.83
CA ALA A 495 15.50 -13.09 -18.31
C ALA A 495 16.59 -13.46 -19.33
N LYS A 496 16.23 -13.66 -20.60
CA LYS A 496 17.18 -13.97 -21.67
C LYS A 496 18.32 -12.96 -21.85
N TYR A 497 18.09 -11.67 -21.48
CA TYR A 497 19.12 -10.63 -21.53
C TYR A 497 19.86 -10.46 -20.20
N LEU A 498 19.42 -11.19 -19.17
CA LEU A 498 19.96 -11.17 -17.82
C LEU A 498 20.64 -12.48 -17.44
N ASP A 499 20.91 -13.37 -18.40
CA ASP A 499 21.49 -14.68 -18.14
C ASP A 499 22.75 -14.60 -17.28
N GLY A 500 22.72 -15.26 -16.12
CA GLY A 500 23.78 -15.22 -15.11
C GLY A 500 23.84 -13.91 -14.29
N ALA A 501 22.97 -12.93 -14.51
CA ALA A 501 22.92 -11.70 -13.70
C ALA A 501 22.65 -12.02 -12.23
N ILE A 502 23.22 -11.19 -11.33
CA ILE A 502 22.95 -11.26 -9.90
C ILE A 502 22.04 -10.10 -9.50
N LEU A 503 20.90 -10.44 -8.94
CA LEU A 503 19.86 -9.50 -8.53
C LEU A 503 19.74 -9.44 -7.01
N ALA A 504 19.52 -8.26 -6.46
CA ALA A 504 19.30 -8.00 -5.04
C ALA A 504 18.02 -7.17 -4.80
N PRO A 505 16.84 -7.69 -5.16
CA PRO A 505 15.57 -7.00 -4.87
C PRO A 505 15.32 -6.96 -3.35
N VAL A 506 14.46 -6.05 -2.90
CA VAL A 506 13.99 -6.03 -1.49
C VAL A 506 13.21 -7.31 -1.18
N PHE A 507 12.41 -7.75 -2.12
CA PHE A 507 11.61 -8.98 -2.05
C PHE A 507 11.49 -9.58 -3.45
N PHE A 508 11.62 -10.88 -3.51
CA PHE A 508 11.24 -11.71 -4.65
C PHE A 508 10.55 -12.97 -4.13
N PRO A 509 9.39 -13.34 -4.67
CA PRO A 509 8.67 -14.53 -4.26
C PRO A 509 9.38 -15.80 -4.80
N ASP A 510 10.41 -16.24 -4.10
CA ASP A 510 11.15 -17.45 -4.46
C ASP A 510 10.26 -18.68 -4.24
N THR A 511 9.75 -19.26 -5.31
CA THR A 511 8.93 -20.47 -5.28
C THR A 511 9.69 -21.73 -4.80
N GLY A 512 11.00 -21.66 -4.65
CA GLY A 512 11.82 -22.69 -4.01
C GLY A 512 11.76 -22.64 -2.48
N ASP A 513 11.28 -21.55 -1.86
CA ASP A 513 11.08 -21.45 -0.41
C ASP A 513 9.61 -21.75 -0.05
N PRO A 514 9.34 -22.85 0.73
CA PRO A 514 7.97 -23.18 1.13
C PRO A 514 7.23 -22.06 1.86
N ARG A 515 7.94 -21.19 2.60
CA ARG A 515 7.35 -20.05 3.33
C ARG A 515 6.91 -18.94 2.37
N ALA A 516 7.71 -18.68 1.34
CA ALA A 516 7.36 -17.72 0.31
C ALA A 516 6.14 -18.20 -0.49
N ASN A 517 6.07 -19.51 -0.80
CA ASN A 517 4.92 -20.12 -1.46
C ASN A 517 3.67 -20.00 -0.60
N GLU A 518 3.73 -20.36 0.68
CA GLU A 518 2.60 -20.23 1.59
C GLU A 518 2.11 -18.78 1.69
N PHE A 519 3.02 -17.82 1.81
CA PHE A 519 2.68 -16.39 1.81
C PHE A 519 1.98 -15.97 0.51
N LEU A 520 2.50 -16.38 -0.65
CA LEU A 520 1.91 -16.09 -1.95
C LEU A 520 0.49 -16.65 -2.07
N ASP A 521 0.31 -17.92 -1.73
CA ASP A 521 -0.98 -18.60 -1.84
C ASP A 521 -2.01 -17.94 -0.91
N ARG A 522 -1.62 -17.64 0.32
CA ARG A 522 -2.47 -16.92 1.28
C ARG A 522 -2.78 -15.50 0.82
N TYR A 523 -1.80 -14.79 0.27
CA TYR A 523 -1.97 -13.43 -0.22
C TYR A 523 -2.93 -13.39 -1.42
N ARG A 524 -2.73 -14.28 -2.39
CA ARG A 524 -3.60 -14.42 -3.57
C ARG A 524 -5.04 -14.81 -3.17
N ALA A 525 -5.17 -15.74 -2.24
CA ALA A 525 -6.49 -16.17 -1.73
C ALA A 525 -7.22 -15.02 -1.01
N ALA A 526 -6.50 -14.17 -0.26
CA ALA A 526 -7.10 -13.07 0.50
C ALA A 526 -7.42 -11.83 -0.36
N TYR A 527 -6.57 -11.51 -1.34
CA TYR A 527 -6.60 -10.20 -2.02
C TYR A 527 -6.76 -10.28 -3.54
N ASN A 528 -6.64 -11.46 -4.14
CA ASN A 528 -6.65 -11.67 -5.59
C ASN A 528 -5.65 -10.76 -6.35
N GLU A 529 -4.52 -10.49 -5.73
CA GLU A 529 -3.43 -9.64 -6.25
C GLU A 529 -2.07 -10.29 -5.95
N GLU A 530 -1.01 -9.80 -6.58
CA GLU A 530 0.37 -10.16 -6.25
C GLU A 530 0.92 -9.25 -5.14
N PRO A 531 1.65 -9.80 -4.15
CA PRO A 531 2.26 -9.01 -3.10
C PRO A 531 3.41 -8.16 -3.62
N SER A 532 3.56 -6.97 -3.04
CA SER A 532 4.73 -6.12 -3.22
C SER A 532 5.77 -6.34 -2.11
N SER A 533 6.93 -5.70 -2.26
CA SER A 533 7.95 -5.71 -1.21
C SER A 533 7.47 -5.12 0.13
N LEU A 534 6.54 -4.17 0.10
CA LEU A 534 5.99 -3.57 1.32
C LEU A 534 5.04 -4.51 2.05
N ASP A 535 4.24 -5.31 1.31
CA ASP A 535 3.41 -6.36 1.91
C ASP A 535 4.29 -7.39 2.65
N ALA A 536 5.39 -7.81 2.02
CA ALA A 536 6.34 -8.76 2.61
C ALA A 536 7.11 -8.16 3.82
N LEU A 537 7.51 -6.89 3.77
CA LEU A 537 8.16 -6.20 4.88
C LEU A 537 7.23 -6.07 6.08
N ALA A 538 5.97 -5.69 5.86
CA ALA A 538 4.98 -5.58 6.94
C ALA A 538 4.63 -6.95 7.54
N PHE A 539 4.57 -8.00 6.71
CA PHE A 539 4.45 -9.38 7.16
C PHE A 539 5.64 -9.76 8.08
N ASP A 540 6.86 -9.53 7.62
CA ASP A 540 8.06 -9.80 8.41
C ASP A 540 8.11 -9.01 9.72
N ALA A 541 7.66 -7.75 9.72
CA ALA A 541 7.61 -6.89 10.91
C ALA A 541 6.68 -7.45 11.98
N VAL A 542 5.43 -7.77 11.62
CA VAL A 542 4.46 -8.33 12.56
C VAL A 542 4.90 -9.72 13.03
N ARG A 543 5.45 -10.55 12.13
CA ARG A 543 6.01 -11.85 12.51
C ARG A 543 7.16 -11.71 13.50
N ALA A 544 8.08 -10.77 13.28
CA ALA A 544 9.17 -10.47 14.21
C ALA A 544 8.65 -10.05 15.60
N ALA A 545 7.65 -9.17 15.63
CA ALA A 545 7.00 -8.75 16.87
C ALA A 545 6.31 -9.94 17.57
N ARG A 546 5.62 -10.83 16.84
CA ARG A 546 4.99 -12.05 17.40
C ARG A 546 6.02 -12.97 18.06
N ILE A 547 7.12 -13.25 17.37
CA ILE A 547 8.19 -14.10 17.90
C ILE A 547 8.82 -13.47 19.15
N ALA A 548 9.07 -12.16 19.10
CA ALA A 548 9.61 -11.46 20.26
C ALA A 548 8.64 -11.44 21.46
N ILE A 549 7.33 -11.29 21.23
CA ILE A 549 6.27 -11.40 22.25
C ILE A 549 6.27 -12.80 22.90
N GLU A 550 6.50 -13.84 22.12
CA GLU A 550 6.56 -15.22 22.61
C GLU A 550 7.75 -15.43 23.59
N HIS A 551 8.85 -14.72 23.34
CA HIS A 551 10.06 -14.80 24.18
C HIS A 551 10.11 -13.79 25.33
N ALA A 552 9.18 -12.83 25.36
CA ALA A 552 9.09 -11.82 26.39
C ALA A 552 8.00 -12.17 27.43
N ASP A 553 8.24 -11.86 28.69
CA ASP A 553 7.28 -12.09 29.78
C ASP A 553 6.19 -11.00 29.88
N GLY A 554 5.99 -10.22 28.83
CA GLY A 554 4.99 -9.15 28.74
C GLY A 554 5.52 -7.75 29.05
N SER A 555 6.81 -7.56 29.35
CA SER A 555 7.40 -6.22 29.51
C SER A 555 7.91 -5.67 28.17
N THR A 556 7.71 -4.37 27.91
CA THR A 556 8.19 -3.70 26.69
C THR A 556 9.72 -3.69 26.60
N ALA A 557 10.42 -3.61 27.73
CA ALA A 557 11.87 -3.66 27.79
C ALA A 557 12.42 -5.05 27.40
N GLN A 558 11.78 -6.12 27.85
CA GLN A 558 12.16 -7.48 27.47
C GLN A 558 11.83 -7.74 25.98
N LEU A 559 10.74 -7.14 25.47
CA LEU A 559 10.38 -7.23 24.06
C LEU A 559 11.46 -6.56 23.18
N ALA A 560 11.94 -5.37 23.55
CA ALA A 560 13.04 -4.73 22.84
C ALA A 560 14.31 -5.57 22.87
N THR A 561 14.61 -6.20 24.00
CA THR A 561 15.72 -7.14 24.14
C THR A 561 15.54 -8.38 23.26
N ALA A 562 14.35 -8.98 23.24
CA ALA A 562 14.02 -10.12 22.38
C ALA A 562 14.17 -9.78 20.89
N LEU A 563 13.69 -8.59 20.47
CA LEU A 563 13.88 -8.10 19.11
C LEU A 563 15.37 -7.90 18.76
N SER A 564 16.17 -7.35 19.66
CA SER A 564 17.60 -7.14 19.41
C SER A 564 18.42 -8.44 19.27
N HIS A 565 17.92 -9.55 19.82
CA HIS A 565 18.54 -10.87 19.70
C HIS A 565 17.88 -11.77 18.65
N LEU A 566 16.91 -11.21 17.88
CA LEU A 566 16.23 -11.97 16.84
C LEU A 566 17.21 -12.38 15.73
N GLY A 567 17.09 -13.62 15.27
CA GLY A 567 17.87 -14.18 14.17
C GLY A 567 16.99 -15.11 13.33
N GLU A 568 15.98 -14.57 12.65
CA GLU A 568 14.94 -15.32 11.94
C GLU A 568 15.02 -15.12 10.43
N ASN A 569 14.70 -16.16 9.68
CA ASN A 569 14.53 -16.03 8.24
C ASN A 569 13.14 -15.52 7.88
N GLY A 570 13.07 -14.31 7.32
CA GLY A 570 11.85 -13.70 6.80
C GLY A 570 11.68 -13.84 5.29
N LEU A 571 10.58 -13.31 4.78
CA LEU A 571 10.31 -13.23 3.33
C LEU A 571 11.29 -12.29 2.61
N THR A 572 11.76 -11.25 3.31
CA THR A 572 12.69 -10.24 2.80
C THR A 572 14.14 -10.53 3.22
N GLY A 573 14.45 -11.78 3.52
CA GLY A 573 15.74 -12.25 4.03
C GLY A 573 15.82 -12.27 5.54
N GLU A 574 17.01 -12.52 6.10
CA GLU A 574 17.23 -12.61 7.54
C GLU A 574 16.73 -11.38 8.29
N ILE A 575 15.95 -11.61 9.35
CA ILE A 575 15.46 -10.60 10.28
C ILE A 575 16.34 -10.66 11.52
N ALA A 576 17.39 -9.86 11.53
CA ALA A 576 18.29 -9.67 12.65
C ALA A 576 18.60 -8.17 12.74
N PHE A 577 18.91 -7.68 13.92
CA PHE A 577 19.16 -6.26 14.13
C PHE A 577 20.54 -6.03 14.78
N THR A 578 21.19 -4.93 14.39
CA THR A 578 22.39 -4.43 15.08
C THR A 578 22.00 -3.82 16.43
N ALA A 579 22.99 -3.53 17.28
CA ALA A 579 22.75 -2.79 18.53
C ALA A 579 22.08 -1.42 18.33
N GLY A 580 22.23 -0.82 17.13
CA GLY A 580 21.54 0.44 16.76
C GLY A 580 20.17 0.25 16.13
N GLY A 581 19.61 -0.98 16.10
CA GLY A 581 18.30 -1.27 15.52
C GLY A 581 18.26 -1.35 14.00
N ASP A 582 19.41 -1.22 13.31
CA ASP A 582 19.46 -1.43 11.86
C ASP A 582 19.34 -2.91 11.52
N ARG A 583 18.66 -3.21 10.43
CA ARG A 583 18.59 -4.59 9.93
C ARG A 583 19.98 -5.11 9.54
N ALA A 584 20.42 -6.12 10.25
CA ALA A 584 21.70 -6.80 10.03
C ALA A 584 21.57 -7.89 8.94
N GLY A 585 22.70 -8.59 8.69
CA GLY A 585 22.77 -9.72 7.78
C GLY A 585 22.91 -9.30 6.30
N ALA A 586 23.17 -10.30 5.43
CA ALA A 586 23.28 -10.08 4.00
C ALA A 586 21.90 -9.91 3.35
N PRO A 587 21.75 -9.06 2.33
CA PRO A 587 20.54 -9.02 1.53
C PRO A 587 20.37 -10.34 0.77
N PRO A 588 19.13 -10.76 0.50
CA PRO A 588 18.88 -11.91 -0.36
C PRO A 588 19.40 -11.62 -1.77
N LEU A 589 20.07 -12.60 -2.35
CA LEU A 589 20.61 -12.51 -3.70
C LEU A 589 19.99 -13.60 -4.57
N TYR A 590 19.79 -13.27 -5.84
CA TYR A 590 19.20 -14.17 -6.82
C TYR A 590 20.04 -14.19 -8.09
N THR A 591 20.04 -15.31 -8.79
CA THR A 591 20.63 -15.44 -10.13
C THR A 591 19.56 -15.72 -11.16
N VAL A 592 19.76 -15.22 -12.37
CA VAL A 592 18.84 -15.40 -13.49
C VAL A 592 19.34 -16.53 -14.39
N ASP A 593 18.47 -17.50 -14.66
CA ASP A 593 18.62 -18.46 -15.75
C ASP A 593 17.88 -17.91 -16.98
N GLY A 594 18.65 -17.41 -17.93
CA GLY A 594 18.08 -16.80 -19.13
C GLY A 594 17.44 -17.83 -20.08
N ALA A 595 17.87 -19.07 -20.05
CA ALA A 595 17.34 -20.15 -20.90
C ALA A 595 16.01 -20.69 -20.37
N ALA A 596 15.92 -20.88 -19.06
CA ALA A 596 14.71 -21.34 -18.39
C ALA A 596 13.70 -20.20 -18.13
N ALA A 597 14.06 -18.93 -18.37
CA ALA A 597 13.32 -17.74 -17.94
C ALA A 597 12.94 -17.83 -16.44
N ALA A 598 13.92 -18.16 -15.60
CA ALA A 598 13.72 -18.38 -14.17
C ALA A 598 14.71 -17.57 -13.33
N VAL A 599 14.34 -17.35 -12.08
CA VAL A 599 15.18 -16.68 -11.07
C VAL A 599 15.27 -17.61 -9.87
N HIS A 600 16.47 -17.81 -9.37
CA HIS A 600 16.76 -18.72 -8.28
C HIS A 600 17.56 -18.03 -7.18
N ALA A 601 17.39 -18.46 -5.94
CA ALA A 601 18.26 -18.00 -4.85
C ALA A 601 19.74 -18.23 -5.22
N PHE A 602 20.55 -17.20 -5.07
CA PHE A 602 22.00 -17.28 -5.26
C PHE A 602 22.63 -17.89 -4.00
N LYS A 603 23.25 -19.05 -4.14
CA LYS A 603 23.92 -19.81 -3.05
C LYS A 603 25.40 -19.47 -2.94
#